data_1459a408faf8ff711e30106454421164
#
_entry.id   1459a408faf8ff711e30106454421164
#
_cell.length_a   1.000
_cell.length_b   1.000
_cell.length_c   1.000
_cell.angle_alpha   90.00
_cell.angle_beta   90.00
_cell.angle_gamma   90.00
#
_symmetry.space_group_name_H-M   'P 1'
#
loop_
_entity.id
_entity.type
_entity.pdbx_description
1 polymer ?
#
loop_
_entity_poly.entity_id
_entity_poly.type
_entity_poly.pdbx_seq_one_letter_code
_entity_poly.pdbx_strand_id
1 'polypeptide(L)'
;MNLDDFSDLIERPDGGLRRDAEERRERLSVPPGALGRLDELAEWLSAAQASVPVTAIRQPRVVLFAGDHGVAALNVSARPAGSAHLLVRAVLEGESPVAVLARRAGVPVRIVDAGLDCDPELLPTEVVRHRVRRGSGRIDVEDALTIEEAEQAVRLGMAIADEEADSGTDLVVLGDLSVGGTTPAAALIAALCGTDASVVTGRGGAGIDDLAWMRKCAAIRDSLRRARPVLGDQLELLATVGGADLAATTGFLLQSAVRRMPVILDGVVSTACALVGQRAAFRAPDWWLAGQVSGEPAQAKALDRMAIDPLLDHGVVVGEGTGALLALPLVQAAAALGAELPERPEPEPESEAAAEAAAAAENAGIEDVT
;
A
#
# COMPACT_ATOMS: atom_id res chain seq x y z
N MET A 1 1.85 6.15 23.71
CA MET A 1 2.53 5.20 22.77
C MET A 1 3.54 5.98 21.94
N ASN A 2 4.76 5.49 21.77
CA ASN A 2 5.70 6.10 20.84
C ASN A 2 5.78 5.23 19.57
N LEU A 3 5.51 5.81 18.41
CA LEU A 3 5.57 5.06 17.14
C LEU A 3 7.03 4.79 16.69
N ASP A 4 7.99 5.55 17.19
CA ASP A 4 9.41 5.31 16.87
C ASP A 4 9.93 3.97 17.43
N ASP A 5 9.24 3.39 18.45
CA ASP A 5 9.57 2.07 18.98
C ASP A 5 9.50 0.95 17.93
N PHE A 6 8.70 1.14 16.85
CA PHE A 6 8.64 0.21 15.73
C PHE A 6 9.95 0.12 14.93
N SER A 7 10.81 1.14 14.99
CA SER A 7 12.11 1.14 14.31
C SER A 7 13.00 -0.03 14.75
N ASP A 8 12.89 -0.44 16.02
CA ASP A 8 13.67 -1.56 16.58
C ASP A 8 12.99 -2.92 16.35
N LEU A 9 11.68 -2.93 16.10
CA LEU A 9 10.89 -4.16 15.92
C LEU A 9 10.83 -4.62 14.47
N ILE A 10 10.93 -3.69 13.51
CA ILE A 10 10.81 -4.01 12.08
C ILE A 10 12.17 -4.39 11.52
N GLU A 11 12.29 -5.64 11.10
CA GLU A 11 13.42 -6.14 10.32
C GLU A 11 13.11 -6.00 8.82
N ARG A 12 14.15 -5.89 8.01
CA ARG A 12 14.00 -5.91 6.55
C ARG A 12 13.70 -7.32 6.05
N PRO A 13 13.03 -7.49 4.90
CA PRO A 13 13.03 -8.75 4.16
C PRO A 13 14.46 -9.28 3.97
N ASP A 14 14.63 -10.59 3.94
CA ASP A 14 15.95 -11.24 3.95
C ASP A 14 16.75 -10.95 2.69
N GLY A 15 17.76 -10.08 2.80
CA GLY A 15 18.64 -9.71 1.69
C GLY A 15 19.57 -10.83 1.20
N GLY A 16 19.80 -11.88 1.99
CA GLY A 16 20.49 -13.09 1.56
C GLY A 16 19.64 -13.86 0.58
N LEU A 17 18.41 -14.17 0.99
CA LEU A 17 17.45 -14.89 0.13
C LEU A 17 17.04 -14.09 -1.12
N ARG A 18 17.08 -12.75 -1.05
CA ARG A 18 16.93 -11.95 -2.27
C ARG A 18 18.03 -12.24 -3.28
N ARG A 19 19.28 -12.25 -2.85
CA ARG A 19 20.42 -12.59 -3.74
C ARG A 19 20.34 -14.04 -4.26
N ASP A 20 19.96 -14.98 -3.41
CA ASP A 20 19.78 -16.37 -3.83
C ASP A 20 18.68 -16.49 -4.91
N ALA A 21 17.61 -15.68 -4.80
CA ALA A 21 16.56 -15.60 -5.80
C ALA A 21 17.05 -14.95 -7.10
N GLU A 22 17.88 -13.89 -7.04
CA GLU A 22 18.56 -13.29 -8.20
C GLU A 22 19.45 -14.29 -8.92
N GLU A 23 20.28 -15.05 -8.18
CA GLU A 23 21.14 -16.10 -8.75
C GLU A 23 20.31 -17.23 -9.37
N ARG A 24 19.21 -17.64 -8.74
CA ARG A 24 18.31 -18.63 -9.31
C ARG A 24 17.66 -18.13 -10.60
N ARG A 25 17.23 -16.86 -10.64
CA ARG A 25 16.65 -16.24 -11.85
C ARG A 25 17.58 -16.35 -13.06
N GLU A 26 18.89 -16.14 -12.88
CA GLU A 26 19.87 -16.24 -13.97
C GLU A 26 19.95 -17.66 -14.55
N ARG A 27 19.59 -18.68 -13.77
CA ARG A 27 19.57 -20.08 -14.20
C ARG A 27 18.24 -20.53 -14.82
N LEU A 28 17.15 -19.74 -14.72
CA LEU A 28 15.86 -20.12 -15.28
C LEU A 28 15.91 -20.30 -16.81
N SER A 29 14.96 -21.09 -17.34
CA SER A 29 14.83 -21.41 -18.78
C SER A 29 14.49 -20.23 -19.69
N VAL A 30 14.29 -19.03 -19.12
CA VAL A 30 14.06 -17.76 -19.83
C VAL A 30 15.34 -16.93 -19.84
N PRO A 31 15.56 -16.07 -20.86
CA PRO A 31 16.70 -15.17 -20.87
C PRO A 31 16.70 -14.24 -19.64
N PRO A 32 17.85 -13.98 -19.00
CA PRO A 32 17.94 -13.04 -17.87
C PRO A 32 17.34 -11.67 -18.22
N GLY A 33 16.52 -11.14 -17.33
CA GLY A 33 15.83 -9.84 -17.52
C GLY A 33 14.64 -9.86 -18.48
N ALA A 34 14.30 -10.98 -19.10
CA ALA A 34 13.20 -11.07 -20.06
C ALA A 34 11.81 -10.86 -19.41
N LEU A 35 11.65 -11.10 -18.13
CA LEU A 35 10.42 -10.89 -17.38
C LEU A 35 10.35 -9.49 -16.73
N GLY A 36 11.43 -8.71 -16.78
CA GLY A 36 11.47 -7.33 -16.32
C GLY A 36 11.02 -7.21 -14.88
N ARG A 37 10.00 -6.39 -14.60
CA ARG A 37 9.52 -6.14 -13.24
C ARG A 37 8.94 -7.36 -12.52
N LEU A 38 8.53 -8.40 -13.24
CA LEU A 38 8.08 -9.65 -12.61
C LEU A 38 9.24 -10.40 -11.93
N ASP A 39 10.47 -10.29 -12.46
CA ASP A 39 11.68 -10.81 -11.82
C ASP A 39 11.92 -10.11 -10.48
N GLU A 40 11.89 -8.76 -10.45
CA GLU A 40 12.07 -7.95 -9.24
C GLU A 40 11.03 -8.27 -8.16
N LEU A 41 9.77 -8.48 -8.58
CA LEU A 41 8.68 -8.87 -7.68
C LEU A 41 8.89 -10.27 -7.10
N ALA A 42 9.34 -11.24 -7.91
CA ALA A 42 9.63 -12.60 -7.43
C ALA A 42 10.80 -12.61 -6.43
N GLU A 43 11.84 -11.81 -6.68
CA GLU A 43 12.98 -11.63 -5.77
C GLU A 43 12.56 -10.98 -4.44
N TRP A 44 11.75 -9.92 -4.52
CA TRP A 44 11.21 -9.26 -3.35
C TRP A 44 10.31 -10.19 -2.52
N LEU A 45 9.42 -10.95 -3.18
CA LEU A 45 8.58 -11.95 -2.53
C LEU A 45 9.41 -13.05 -1.87
N SER A 46 10.47 -13.54 -2.53
CA SER A 46 11.38 -14.54 -1.95
C SER A 46 11.99 -14.05 -0.64
N ALA A 47 12.43 -12.80 -0.61
CA ALA A 47 12.96 -12.17 0.59
C ALA A 47 11.88 -11.99 1.68
N ALA A 48 10.68 -11.54 1.31
CA ALA A 48 9.58 -11.30 2.23
C ALA A 48 9.02 -12.60 2.83
N GLN A 49 8.93 -13.67 2.03
CA GLN A 49 8.47 -14.99 2.44
C GLN A 49 9.58 -15.85 3.11
N ALA A 50 10.82 -15.36 3.08
CA ALA A 50 12.00 -16.10 3.51
C ALA A 50 12.11 -17.48 2.83
N SER A 51 11.89 -17.54 1.50
CA SER A 51 11.86 -18.79 0.71
C SER A 51 12.42 -18.60 -0.69
N VAL A 52 13.34 -19.50 -1.09
CA VAL A 52 13.82 -19.65 -2.48
C VAL A 52 13.67 -21.12 -2.87
N PRO A 53 12.90 -21.42 -3.93
CA PRO A 53 12.09 -20.50 -4.73
C PRO A 53 10.98 -19.84 -3.93
N VAL A 54 10.46 -18.71 -4.46
CA VAL A 54 9.28 -18.03 -3.94
C VAL A 54 8.07 -18.98 -3.90
N THR A 55 7.18 -18.79 -2.95
CA THR A 55 5.95 -19.58 -2.85
C THR A 55 4.73 -18.83 -3.38
N ALA A 56 3.72 -19.56 -3.84
CA ALA A 56 2.48 -18.99 -4.34
C ALA A 56 1.75 -18.20 -3.24
N ILE A 57 1.17 -17.06 -3.61
CA ILE A 57 0.23 -16.29 -2.77
C ILE A 57 -1.11 -17.02 -2.75
N ARG A 58 -1.48 -17.59 -1.60
CA ARG A 58 -2.65 -18.48 -1.44
C ARG A 58 -3.78 -17.90 -0.63
N GLN A 59 -3.48 -17.00 0.30
CA GLN A 59 -4.45 -16.43 1.23
C GLN A 59 -4.38 -14.89 1.24
N PRO A 60 -4.53 -14.23 0.05
CA PRO A 60 -4.60 -12.79 0.01
C PRO A 60 -5.89 -12.28 0.68
N ARG A 61 -5.82 -11.10 1.29
CA ARG A 61 -6.93 -10.45 1.96
C ARG A 61 -7.06 -9.00 1.53
N VAL A 62 -8.28 -8.53 1.27
CA VAL A 62 -8.56 -7.10 1.19
C VAL A 62 -8.94 -6.59 2.57
N VAL A 63 -8.25 -5.55 3.07
CA VAL A 63 -8.57 -4.88 4.33
C VAL A 63 -8.89 -3.42 4.05
N LEU A 64 -10.08 -2.97 4.47
CA LEU A 64 -10.59 -1.63 4.24
C LEU A 64 -10.90 -0.96 5.58
N PHE A 65 -10.20 0.13 5.90
CA PHE A 65 -10.54 0.96 7.06
C PHE A 65 -11.53 2.03 6.66
N ALA A 66 -12.56 2.21 7.49
CA ALA A 66 -13.66 3.14 7.21
C ALA A 66 -13.72 4.30 8.19
N GLY A 67 -13.96 5.52 7.68
CA GLY A 67 -14.08 6.72 8.49
C GLY A 67 -14.73 7.89 7.76
N ASP A 68 -15.34 8.79 8.53
CA ASP A 68 -15.83 10.07 8.07
C ASP A 68 -14.99 11.21 8.64
N HIS A 69 -14.68 12.21 7.83
CA HIS A 69 -13.85 13.34 8.22
C HIS A 69 -14.65 14.63 8.33
N GLY A 70 -14.54 15.29 9.50
CA GLY A 70 -15.26 16.55 9.76
C GLY A 70 -15.00 17.64 8.73
N VAL A 71 -13.84 17.63 8.08
CA VAL A 71 -13.50 18.58 7.01
C VAL A 71 -14.45 18.46 5.80
N ALA A 72 -15.15 17.35 5.61
CA ALA A 72 -16.15 17.18 4.56
C ALA A 72 -17.32 18.17 4.67
N ALA A 73 -17.59 18.71 5.88
CA ALA A 73 -18.57 19.77 6.09
C ALA A 73 -18.27 21.06 5.31
N LEU A 74 -17.03 21.26 4.84
CA LEU A 74 -16.64 22.35 3.96
C LEU A 74 -16.99 22.11 2.49
N ASN A 75 -17.71 21.04 2.16
CA ASN A 75 -17.97 20.61 0.78
C ASN A 75 -16.68 20.45 -0.04
N VAL A 76 -15.70 19.77 0.52
CA VAL A 76 -14.42 19.41 -0.11
C VAL A 76 -14.44 18.01 -0.72
N SER A 77 -15.55 17.30 -0.60
CA SER A 77 -15.84 16.00 -1.18
C SER A 77 -17.08 16.11 -2.07
N ALA A 78 -17.15 15.32 -3.14
CA ALA A 78 -18.36 15.18 -3.94
C ALA A 78 -19.46 14.35 -3.22
N ARG A 79 -19.07 13.61 -2.18
CA ARG A 79 -20.02 12.87 -1.33
C ARG A 79 -20.42 13.73 -0.12
N PRO A 80 -21.66 13.63 0.35
CA PRO A 80 -22.10 14.33 1.56
C PRO A 80 -21.29 13.92 2.80
N ALA A 81 -21.07 14.85 3.73
CA ALA A 81 -20.46 14.53 5.02
C ALA A 81 -21.29 13.47 5.76
N GLY A 82 -20.64 12.54 6.48
CA GLY A 82 -21.29 11.47 7.23
C GLY A 82 -21.85 10.33 6.36
N SER A 83 -21.50 10.27 5.08
CA SER A 83 -22.05 9.26 4.16
C SER A 83 -21.12 8.08 3.85
N ALA A 84 -19.98 7.94 4.53
CA ALA A 84 -19.05 6.84 4.28
C ALA A 84 -19.68 5.46 4.56
N HIS A 85 -20.67 5.37 5.44
CA HIS A 85 -21.45 4.15 5.67
C HIS A 85 -22.14 3.61 4.40
N LEU A 86 -22.45 4.48 3.42
CA LEU A 86 -23.02 4.06 2.13
C LEU A 86 -21.96 3.35 1.26
N LEU A 87 -20.68 3.74 1.37
CA LEU A 87 -19.57 3.02 0.72
C LEU A 87 -19.43 1.62 1.32
N VAL A 88 -19.45 1.53 2.65
CA VAL A 88 -19.41 0.26 3.37
C VAL A 88 -20.56 -0.65 2.91
N ARG A 89 -21.77 -0.14 2.84
CA ARG A 89 -22.94 -0.90 2.36
C ARG A 89 -22.75 -1.39 0.92
N ALA A 90 -22.28 -0.53 0.02
CA ALA A 90 -22.03 -0.91 -1.37
C ALA A 90 -20.99 -2.05 -1.48
N VAL A 91 -19.96 -2.07 -0.61
CA VAL A 91 -19.02 -3.20 -0.55
C VAL A 91 -19.71 -4.47 -0.04
N LEU A 92 -20.47 -4.39 1.05
CA LEU A 92 -21.19 -5.54 1.65
C LEU A 92 -22.24 -6.13 0.70
N GLU A 93 -22.92 -5.27 -0.06
CA GLU A 93 -23.94 -5.65 -1.05
C GLU A 93 -23.31 -6.15 -2.38
N GLY A 94 -21.98 -6.04 -2.53
CA GLY A 94 -21.25 -6.49 -3.73
C GLY A 94 -21.35 -5.56 -4.93
N GLU A 95 -21.74 -4.29 -4.71
CA GLU A 95 -22.06 -3.28 -5.73
C GLU A 95 -20.91 -2.29 -5.98
N SER A 96 -19.85 -2.33 -5.17
CA SER A 96 -18.67 -1.46 -5.35
C SER A 96 -17.62 -2.10 -6.29
N PRO A 97 -16.74 -1.29 -6.92
CA PRO A 97 -15.67 -1.81 -7.77
C PRO A 97 -14.78 -2.82 -7.05
N VAL A 98 -14.36 -2.55 -5.80
CA VAL A 98 -13.51 -3.46 -5.02
C VAL A 98 -14.23 -4.77 -4.74
N ALA A 99 -15.54 -4.75 -4.42
CA ALA A 99 -16.31 -5.96 -4.15
C ALA A 99 -16.47 -6.84 -5.41
N VAL A 100 -16.68 -6.22 -6.57
CA VAL A 100 -16.74 -6.93 -7.87
C VAL A 100 -15.41 -7.60 -8.18
N LEU A 101 -14.30 -6.88 -8.03
CA LEU A 101 -12.95 -7.41 -8.30
C LEU A 101 -12.55 -8.48 -7.28
N ALA A 102 -12.83 -8.27 -5.99
CA ALA A 102 -12.52 -9.23 -4.92
C ALA A 102 -13.28 -10.56 -5.14
N ARG A 103 -14.58 -10.48 -5.45
CA ARG A 103 -15.38 -11.67 -5.79
C ARG A 103 -14.83 -12.39 -7.03
N ARG A 104 -14.41 -11.65 -8.07
CA ARG A 104 -13.82 -12.23 -9.27
C ARG A 104 -12.48 -12.90 -9.00
N ALA A 105 -11.66 -12.31 -8.13
CA ALA A 105 -10.36 -12.83 -7.74
C ALA A 105 -10.44 -13.93 -6.65
N GLY A 106 -11.62 -14.17 -6.06
CA GLY A 106 -11.78 -15.10 -4.94
C GLY A 106 -11.12 -14.60 -3.64
N VAL A 107 -10.93 -13.28 -3.49
CA VAL A 107 -10.25 -12.66 -2.34
C VAL A 107 -11.28 -12.18 -1.33
N PRO A 108 -11.24 -12.63 -0.07
CA PRO A 108 -12.13 -12.14 0.97
C PRO A 108 -11.86 -10.68 1.31
N VAL A 109 -12.92 -9.93 1.64
CA VAL A 109 -12.86 -8.52 2.05
C VAL A 109 -13.21 -8.39 3.52
N ARG A 110 -12.36 -7.69 4.26
CA ARG A 110 -12.60 -7.27 5.65
C ARG A 110 -12.80 -5.76 5.70
N ILE A 111 -13.86 -5.30 6.37
CA ILE A 111 -14.12 -3.89 6.59
C ILE A 111 -14.03 -3.62 8.08
N VAL A 112 -13.33 -2.56 8.45
CA VAL A 112 -13.10 -2.13 9.85
C VAL A 112 -13.55 -0.69 9.99
N ASP A 113 -14.64 -0.47 10.72
CA ASP A 113 -15.06 0.87 11.10
C ASP A 113 -14.17 1.39 12.21
N ALA A 114 -13.34 2.38 11.89
CA ALA A 114 -12.53 3.10 12.85
C ALA A 114 -13.18 4.43 13.27
N GLY A 115 -14.00 5.04 12.39
CA GLY A 115 -14.53 6.36 12.65
C GLY A 115 -15.68 6.80 11.75
N LEU A 116 -16.65 5.95 11.45
CA LEU A 116 -17.84 6.34 10.69
C LEU A 116 -18.75 7.28 11.49
N ASP A 117 -19.31 8.30 10.83
CA ASP A 117 -20.30 9.22 11.40
C ASP A 117 -21.73 8.75 11.09
N CYS A 118 -22.08 7.56 11.55
CA CYS A 118 -23.41 6.97 11.37
C CYS A 118 -23.88 6.25 12.62
N ASP A 119 -25.17 5.92 12.66
CA ASP A 119 -25.72 5.02 13.66
C ASP A 119 -25.11 3.62 13.45
N PRO A 120 -24.53 2.99 14.50
CA PRO A 120 -23.97 1.64 14.40
C PRO A 120 -25.00 0.58 13.99
N GLU A 121 -26.31 0.78 14.24
CA GLU A 121 -27.37 -0.14 13.83
C GLU A 121 -27.56 -0.25 12.31
N LEU A 122 -26.99 0.70 11.53
CA LEU A 122 -27.06 0.69 10.06
C LEU A 122 -26.13 -0.33 9.42
N LEU A 123 -25.18 -0.90 10.15
CA LEU A 123 -24.13 -1.79 9.65
C LEU A 123 -24.01 -3.04 10.53
N PRO A 124 -23.47 -4.15 9.99
CA PRO A 124 -23.23 -5.37 10.77
C PRO A 124 -22.30 -5.12 11.97
N THR A 125 -22.55 -5.81 13.07
CA THR A 125 -21.78 -5.68 14.32
C THR A 125 -20.29 -5.94 14.13
N GLU A 126 -19.93 -6.91 13.27
CA GLU A 126 -18.54 -7.23 12.95
C GLU A 126 -17.77 -6.07 12.30
N VAL A 127 -18.46 -5.16 11.62
CA VAL A 127 -17.86 -3.95 11.02
C VAL A 127 -17.65 -2.87 12.08
N VAL A 128 -18.69 -2.60 12.91
CA VAL A 128 -18.73 -1.43 13.80
C VAL A 128 -18.12 -1.67 15.19
N ARG A 129 -17.86 -2.93 15.56
CA ARG A 129 -17.38 -3.30 16.92
C ARG A 129 -16.10 -2.61 17.35
N HIS A 130 -15.32 -2.09 16.39
CA HIS A 130 -14.01 -1.51 16.63
C HIS A 130 -13.99 0.02 16.55
N ARG A 131 -15.14 0.68 16.35
CA ARG A 131 -15.22 2.12 16.22
C ARG A 131 -14.57 2.84 17.41
N VAL A 132 -13.59 3.70 17.12
CA VAL A 132 -12.87 4.50 18.12
C VAL A 132 -13.70 5.72 18.50
N ARG A 133 -14.23 6.40 17.48
CA ARG A 133 -15.08 7.58 17.64
C ARG A 133 -16.05 7.73 16.46
N ARG A 134 -17.01 8.62 16.61
CA ARG A 134 -17.93 8.97 15.54
C ARG A 134 -17.42 10.17 14.75
N GLY A 135 -16.92 9.94 13.55
CA GLY A 135 -16.29 10.96 12.70
C GLY A 135 -15.02 11.59 13.30
N SER A 136 -14.18 12.22 12.50
CA SER A 136 -13.05 13.00 13.00
C SER A 136 -13.40 14.49 13.14
N GLY A 137 -12.61 15.24 13.90
CA GLY A 137 -12.69 16.70 13.97
C GLY A 137 -12.37 17.37 12.62
N ARG A 138 -12.65 18.66 12.54
CA ARG A 138 -12.33 19.52 11.40
C ARG A 138 -10.87 19.96 11.46
N ILE A 139 -9.99 19.25 10.76
CA ILE A 139 -8.53 19.43 10.81
C ILE A 139 -8.05 20.84 10.45
N ASP A 140 -8.86 21.63 9.78
CA ASP A 140 -8.56 23.04 9.45
C ASP A 140 -8.65 23.97 10.67
N VAL A 141 -9.42 23.61 11.72
CA VAL A 141 -9.69 24.46 12.89
C VAL A 141 -9.53 23.76 14.24
N GLU A 142 -9.60 22.43 14.28
CA GLU A 142 -9.50 21.63 15.52
C GLU A 142 -8.75 20.32 15.23
N ASP A 143 -8.38 19.59 16.27
CA ASP A 143 -7.72 18.29 16.11
C ASP A 143 -8.70 17.24 15.60
N ALA A 144 -8.19 16.36 14.74
CA ALA A 144 -8.97 15.23 14.22
C ALA A 144 -9.41 14.29 15.34
N LEU A 145 -8.52 14.05 16.32
CA LEU A 145 -8.66 13.11 17.41
C LEU A 145 -8.05 13.71 18.69
N THR A 146 -8.43 13.20 19.86
CA THR A 146 -7.57 13.33 21.04
C THR A 146 -6.35 12.39 20.89
N ILE A 147 -5.32 12.59 21.69
CA ILE A 147 -4.14 11.70 21.72
C ILE A 147 -4.54 10.27 22.10
N GLU A 148 -5.44 10.12 23.05
CA GLU A 148 -5.94 8.82 23.50
C GLU A 148 -6.72 8.10 22.39
N GLU A 149 -7.55 8.83 21.63
CA GLU A 149 -8.27 8.28 20.46
C GLU A 149 -7.30 7.89 19.34
N ALA A 150 -6.26 8.70 19.08
CA ALA A 150 -5.23 8.37 18.10
C ALA A 150 -4.46 7.11 18.51
N GLU A 151 -4.07 6.99 19.77
CA GLU A 151 -3.41 5.80 20.30
C GLU A 151 -4.32 4.56 20.21
N GLN A 152 -5.59 4.71 20.56
CA GLN A 152 -6.58 3.63 20.44
C GLN A 152 -6.75 3.19 18.98
N ALA A 153 -6.79 4.12 18.04
CA ALA A 153 -6.91 3.82 16.61
C ALA A 153 -5.66 3.08 16.07
N VAL A 154 -4.46 3.52 16.45
CA VAL A 154 -3.21 2.81 16.10
C VAL A 154 -3.24 1.39 16.64
N ARG A 155 -3.60 1.20 17.92
CA ARG A 155 -3.73 -0.13 18.54
C ARG A 155 -4.77 -1.00 17.86
N LEU A 156 -5.88 -0.42 17.40
CA LEU A 156 -6.86 -1.11 16.57
C LEU A 156 -6.22 -1.65 15.30
N GLY A 157 -5.51 -0.82 14.55
CA GLY A 157 -4.82 -1.26 13.34
C GLY A 157 -3.83 -2.38 13.59
N MET A 158 -3.05 -2.29 14.67
CA MET A 158 -2.11 -3.34 15.09
C MET A 158 -2.84 -4.66 15.36
N ALA A 159 -3.94 -4.62 16.12
CA ALA A 159 -4.71 -5.82 16.45
C ALA A 159 -5.30 -6.48 15.18
N ILE A 160 -5.78 -5.68 14.22
CA ILE A 160 -6.27 -6.21 12.94
C ILE A 160 -5.14 -6.87 12.14
N ALA A 161 -3.93 -6.30 12.13
CA ALA A 161 -2.78 -6.90 11.45
C ALA A 161 -2.37 -8.23 12.11
N ASP A 162 -2.40 -8.31 13.45
CA ASP A 162 -2.14 -9.55 14.18
C ASP A 162 -3.19 -10.62 13.87
N GLU A 163 -4.48 -10.27 13.87
CA GLU A 163 -5.57 -11.19 13.52
C GLU A 163 -5.43 -11.72 12.08
N GLU A 164 -5.07 -10.87 11.11
CA GLU A 164 -4.83 -11.29 9.73
C GLU A 164 -3.62 -12.22 9.62
N ALA A 165 -2.50 -11.88 10.24
CA ALA A 165 -1.30 -12.72 10.24
C ALA A 165 -1.55 -14.07 10.92
N ASP A 166 -2.26 -14.09 12.06
CA ASP A 166 -2.61 -15.31 12.80
C ASP A 166 -3.60 -16.19 12.02
N SER A 167 -4.44 -15.60 11.15
CA SER A 167 -5.33 -16.35 10.26
C SER A 167 -4.62 -16.93 9.03
N GLY A 168 -3.33 -16.63 8.84
CA GLY A 168 -2.53 -17.14 7.73
C GLY A 168 -2.60 -16.29 6.46
N THR A 169 -3.05 -15.03 6.57
CA THR A 169 -2.99 -14.08 5.44
C THR A 169 -1.55 -13.89 5.01
N ASP A 170 -1.26 -14.13 3.73
CA ASP A 170 0.09 -14.09 3.16
C ASP A 170 0.38 -12.82 2.33
N LEU A 171 -0.65 -12.05 1.98
CA LEU A 171 -0.55 -10.75 1.32
C LEU A 171 -1.82 -9.93 1.59
N VAL A 172 -1.66 -8.66 1.92
CA VAL A 172 -2.80 -7.74 2.12
C VAL A 172 -2.90 -6.75 0.97
N VAL A 173 -4.12 -6.55 0.48
CA VAL A 173 -4.53 -5.43 -0.35
C VAL A 173 -5.20 -4.41 0.56
N LEU A 174 -4.60 -3.24 0.75
CA LEU A 174 -5.02 -2.24 1.72
C LEU A 174 -5.72 -1.07 1.04
N GLY A 175 -6.93 -0.73 1.52
CA GLY A 175 -7.69 0.42 1.03
C GLY A 175 -8.44 1.14 2.14
N ASP A 176 -9.21 2.17 1.77
CA ASP A 176 -10.02 2.97 2.67
C ASP A 176 -11.45 3.16 2.14
N LEU A 177 -12.39 3.32 3.05
CA LEU A 177 -13.77 3.70 2.77
C LEU A 177 -14.08 5.00 3.51
N SER A 178 -13.68 6.13 2.93
CA SER A 178 -13.75 7.41 3.63
C SER A 178 -14.47 8.50 2.84
N VAL A 179 -15.14 9.40 3.56
CA VAL A 179 -15.65 10.66 2.99
C VAL A 179 -14.84 11.83 3.55
N GLY A 180 -14.18 12.54 2.64
CA GLY A 180 -13.27 13.62 2.98
C GLY A 180 -11.83 13.18 3.27
N GLY A 181 -11.52 11.87 3.34
CA GLY A 181 -10.21 11.31 3.73
C GLY A 181 -9.03 11.73 2.87
N THR A 182 -9.24 12.04 1.59
CA THR A 182 -8.16 12.56 0.73
C THR A 182 -7.66 13.95 1.14
N THR A 183 -8.40 14.68 1.99
CA THR A 183 -7.97 16.00 2.52
C THR A 183 -6.93 15.84 3.63
N PRO A 184 -7.16 15.07 4.72
CA PRO A 184 -6.13 14.78 5.72
C PRO A 184 -4.95 14.01 5.12
N ALA A 185 -5.18 13.06 4.20
CA ALA A 185 -4.09 12.37 3.52
C ALA A 185 -3.15 13.35 2.78
N ALA A 186 -3.71 14.30 2.01
CA ALA A 186 -2.92 15.34 1.36
C ALA A 186 -2.23 16.27 2.37
N ALA A 187 -2.87 16.60 3.51
CA ALA A 187 -2.27 17.43 4.56
C ALA A 187 -1.08 16.71 5.22
N LEU A 188 -1.19 15.43 5.55
CA LEU A 188 -0.10 14.61 6.10
C LEU A 188 1.08 14.55 5.13
N ILE A 189 0.82 14.25 3.85
CA ILE A 189 1.88 14.18 2.83
C ILE A 189 2.56 15.54 2.66
N ALA A 190 1.78 16.63 2.57
CA ALA A 190 2.34 17.97 2.44
C ALA A 190 3.21 18.36 3.63
N ALA A 191 2.76 18.03 4.85
CA ALA A 191 3.49 18.27 6.09
C ALA A 191 4.83 17.52 6.12
N LEU A 192 4.82 16.24 5.78
CA LEU A 192 6.01 15.37 5.83
C LEU A 192 6.97 15.58 4.66
N CYS A 193 6.47 15.99 3.49
CA CYS A 193 7.29 16.33 2.31
C CYS A 193 7.72 17.80 2.26
N GLY A 194 7.23 18.66 3.17
CA GLY A 194 7.56 20.09 3.18
C GLY A 194 7.09 20.83 1.94
N THR A 195 5.90 20.52 1.42
CA THR A 195 5.36 21.10 0.17
C THR A 195 4.08 21.89 0.42
N ASP A 196 3.73 22.75 -0.52
CA ASP A 196 2.54 23.62 -0.40
C ASP A 196 1.23 22.86 -0.67
N ALA A 197 0.14 23.33 -0.04
CA ALA A 197 -1.20 22.78 -0.21
C ALA A 197 -1.64 22.71 -1.69
N SER A 198 -1.31 23.73 -2.50
CA SER A 198 -1.67 23.78 -3.92
C SER A 198 -1.03 22.66 -4.76
N VAL A 199 0.13 22.17 -4.33
CA VAL A 199 0.87 21.10 -5.04
C VAL A 199 0.25 19.73 -4.79
N VAL A 200 -0.33 19.51 -3.60
CA VAL A 200 -0.86 18.20 -3.16
C VAL A 200 -2.37 18.09 -3.28
N THR A 201 -3.08 19.19 -3.52
CA THR A 201 -4.54 19.15 -3.57
C THR A 201 -5.03 18.52 -4.87
N GLY A 202 -5.58 17.33 -4.75
CA GLY A 202 -6.27 16.61 -5.82
C GLY A 202 -7.79 16.82 -5.79
N ARG A 203 -8.47 16.18 -6.75
CA ARG A 203 -9.94 16.30 -6.89
C ARG A 203 -10.72 15.18 -6.21
N GLY A 204 -10.03 14.21 -5.62
CA GLY A 204 -10.65 13.03 -5.03
C GLY A 204 -11.21 12.06 -6.07
N GLY A 205 -11.50 10.83 -5.66
CA GLY A 205 -11.98 9.77 -6.54
C GLY A 205 -13.33 10.04 -7.20
N ALA A 206 -14.20 10.83 -6.56
CA ALA A 206 -15.50 11.19 -7.10
C ALA A 206 -15.48 12.47 -7.98
N GLY A 207 -14.35 13.20 -7.99
CA GLY A 207 -14.20 14.48 -8.69
C GLY A 207 -14.96 15.63 -8.01
N ILE A 208 -14.29 16.75 -7.82
CA ILE A 208 -14.90 17.98 -7.29
C ILE A 208 -14.71 19.14 -8.26
N ASP A 209 -15.61 20.13 -8.23
CA ASP A 209 -15.50 21.34 -9.02
C ASP A 209 -14.36 22.27 -8.51
N ASP A 210 -14.10 23.36 -9.24
CA ASP A 210 -13.03 24.29 -8.91
C ASP A 210 -13.26 25.01 -7.58
N LEU A 211 -14.51 25.32 -7.22
CA LEU A 211 -14.83 25.97 -5.96
C LEU A 211 -14.61 25.03 -4.78
N ALA A 212 -14.99 23.77 -4.90
CA ALA A 212 -14.71 22.75 -3.89
C ALA A 212 -13.21 22.47 -3.78
N TRP A 213 -12.49 22.45 -4.91
CA TRP A 213 -11.02 22.32 -4.93
C TRP A 213 -10.34 23.50 -4.21
N MET A 214 -10.79 24.72 -4.43
CA MET A 214 -10.26 25.90 -3.72
C MET A 214 -10.49 25.80 -2.20
N ARG A 215 -11.68 25.35 -1.76
CA ARG A 215 -11.98 25.11 -0.34
C ARG A 215 -11.09 24.01 0.23
N LYS A 216 -10.88 22.91 -0.50
CA LYS A 216 -9.98 21.81 -0.11
C LYS A 216 -8.54 22.30 0.04
N CYS A 217 -8.04 23.07 -0.91
CA CYS A 217 -6.72 23.68 -0.84
C CYS A 217 -6.57 24.61 0.38
N ALA A 218 -7.58 25.43 0.68
CA ALA A 218 -7.57 26.27 1.87
C ALA A 218 -7.57 25.44 3.16
N ALA A 219 -8.40 24.40 3.25
CA ALA A 219 -8.44 23.50 4.40
C ALA A 219 -7.08 22.81 4.62
N ILE A 220 -6.43 22.29 3.57
CA ILE A 220 -5.09 21.69 3.66
C ILE A 220 -4.07 22.74 4.15
N ARG A 221 -4.08 23.94 3.59
CA ARG A 221 -3.17 25.02 4.03
C ARG A 221 -3.33 25.35 5.53
N ASP A 222 -4.56 25.41 6.02
CA ASP A 222 -4.84 25.73 7.42
C ASP A 222 -4.46 24.55 8.33
N SER A 223 -4.70 23.31 7.88
CA SER A 223 -4.20 22.09 8.52
C SER A 223 -2.68 22.05 8.63
N LEU A 224 -1.95 22.48 7.58
CA LEU A 224 -0.49 22.54 7.63
C LEU A 224 0.05 23.50 8.69
N ARG A 225 -0.65 24.61 8.98
CA ARG A 225 -0.27 25.51 10.09
C ARG A 225 -0.40 24.81 11.44
N ARG A 226 -1.44 23.99 11.60
CA ARG A 226 -1.67 23.21 12.82
C ARG A 226 -0.67 22.06 12.97
N ALA A 227 -0.31 21.40 11.86
CA ALA A 227 0.67 20.31 11.86
C ALA A 227 2.09 20.74 12.23
N ARG A 228 2.49 21.99 11.96
CA ARG A 228 3.87 22.48 12.16
C ARG A 228 4.48 22.20 13.53
N PRO A 229 3.80 22.47 14.67
CA PRO A 229 4.39 22.25 15.98
C PRO A 229 4.56 20.77 16.33
N VAL A 230 3.84 19.86 15.66
CA VAL A 230 3.78 18.42 15.97
C VAL A 230 4.48 17.52 14.92
N LEU A 231 5.21 18.10 13.98
CA LEU A 231 5.89 17.34 12.89
C LEU A 231 6.91 16.30 13.39
N GLY A 232 7.42 16.46 14.61
CA GLY A 232 8.39 15.55 15.22
C GLY A 232 7.77 14.32 15.88
N ASP A 233 6.46 14.29 16.10
CA ASP A 233 5.74 13.19 16.72
C ASP A 233 4.62 12.70 15.79
N GLN A 234 4.72 11.46 15.31
CA GLN A 234 3.81 10.90 14.34
C GLN A 234 2.42 10.63 14.93
N LEU A 235 2.34 10.32 16.21
CA LEU A 235 1.06 10.13 16.89
C LEU A 235 0.33 11.47 17.07
N GLU A 236 1.03 12.51 17.51
CA GLU A 236 0.49 13.87 17.60
C GLU A 236 0.08 14.41 16.21
N LEU A 237 0.86 14.11 15.17
CA LEU A 237 0.54 14.49 13.81
C LEU A 237 -0.75 13.83 13.32
N LEU A 238 -0.94 12.52 13.58
CA LEU A 238 -2.18 11.80 13.28
C LEU A 238 -3.36 12.32 14.09
N ALA A 239 -3.16 12.66 15.36
CA ALA A 239 -4.18 13.26 16.20
C ALA A 239 -4.60 14.64 15.68
N THR A 240 -3.65 15.48 15.27
CA THR A 240 -3.91 16.86 14.85
C THR A 240 -4.57 16.94 13.46
N VAL A 241 -4.04 16.22 12.46
CA VAL A 241 -4.46 16.37 11.04
C VAL A 241 -4.78 15.06 10.33
N GLY A 242 -4.91 13.96 11.05
CA GLY A 242 -5.26 12.64 10.49
C GLY A 242 -6.74 12.31 10.59
N GLY A 243 -7.02 11.24 11.32
CA GLY A 243 -8.34 10.66 11.57
C GLY A 243 -8.20 9.24 12.10
N ALA A 244 -9.27 8.67 12.66
CA ALA A 244 -9.22 7.35 13.28
C ALA A 244 -8.88 6.23 12.27
N ASP A 245 -9.40 6.31 11.06
CA ASP A 245 -9.10 5.41 9.96
C ASP A 245 -7.64 5.52 9.48
N LEU A 246 -7.09 6.75 9.38
CA LEU A 246 -5.70 6.96 9.01
C LEU A 246 -4.74 6.47 10.11
N ALA A 247 -5.07 6.73 11.37
CA ALA A 247 -4.28 6.25 12.50
C ALA A 247 -4.31 4.72 12.61
N ALA A 248 -5.49 4.09 12.40
CA ALA A 248 -5.62 2.64 12.36
C ALA A 248 -4.85 2.04 11.18
N THR A 249 -4.96 2.65 10.00
CA THR A 249 -4.20 2.21 8.80
C THR A 249 -2.69 2.29 9.03
N THR A 250 -2.21 3.35 9.69
CA THR A 250 -0.78 3.49 10.05
C THR A 250 -0.34 2.39 11.02
N GLY A 251 -1.13 2.14 12.07
CA GLY A 251 -0.86 1.04 13.02
C GLY A 251 -0.87 -0.33 12.35
N PHE A 252 -1.80 -0.57 11.43
CA PHE A 252 -1.88 -1.79 10.64
C PHE A 252 -0.62 -1.99 9.79
N LEU A 253 -0.16 -0.97 9.07
CA LEU A 253 1.02 -1.02 8.22
C LEU A 253 2.30 -1.32 9.02
N LEU A 254 2.48 -0.65 10.16
CA LEU A 254 3.63 -0.89 11.03
C LEU A 254 3.62 -2.32 11.60
N GLN A 255 2.48 -2.77 12.11
CA GLN A 255 2.36 -4.11 12.68
C GLN A 255 2.45 -5.21 11.62
N SER A 256 1.93 -4.98 10.41
CA SER A 256 2.11 -5.91 9.28
C SER A 256 3.60 -6.13 8.97
N ALA A 257 4.41 -5.06 9.00
CA ALA A 257 5.85 -5.16 8.80
C ALA A 257 6.55 -5.91 9.95
N VAL A 258 6.14 -5.70 11.22
CA VAL A 258 6.60 -6.50 12.37
C VAL A 258 6.26 -7.99 12.19
N ARG A 259 5.05 -8.27 11.68
CA ARG A 259 4.57 -9.64 11.41
C ARG A 259 5.12 -10.22 10.10
N ARG A 260 5.97 -9.49 9.38
CA ARG A 260 6.53 -9.89 8.08
C ARG A 260 5.46 -10.22 7.04
N MET A 261 4.34 -9.51 7.10
CA MET A 261 3.20 -9.66 6.20
C MET A 261 3.24 -8.56 5.12
N PRO A 262 3.45 -8.89 3.84
CA PRO A 262 3.50 -7.94 2.75
C PRO A 262 2.17 -7.21 2.51
N VAL A 263 2.23 -5.93 2.11
CA VAL A 263 1.04 -5.11 1.85
C VAL A 263 1.14 -4.42 0.50
N ILE A 264 0.06 -4.45 -0.29
CA ILE A 264 -0.11 -3.63 -1.49
C ILE A 264 -0.93 -2.39 -1.10
N LEU A 265 -0.32 -1.22 -1.22
CA LEU A 265 -0.95 0.09 -1.01
C LEU A 265 -1.81 0.46 -2.23
N ASP A 266 -2.98 1.07 -2.00
CA ASP A 266 -3.86 1.51 -3.08
C ASP A 266 -3.60 2.97 -3.50
N GLY A 267 -4.36 3.90 -2.95
CA GLY A 267 -4.39 5.30 -3.34
C GLY A 267 -3.70 6.23 -2.33
N VAL A 268 -4.07 7.51 -2.39
CA VAL A 268 -3.44 8.58 -1.60
C VAL A 268 -3.58 8.39 -0.09
N VAL A 269 -4.68 7.77 0.38
CA VAL A 269 -4.94 7.58 1.83
C VAL A 269 -3.97 6.55 2.39
N SER A 270 -3.92 5.33 1.82
CA SER A 270 -2.98 4.29 2.26
C SER A 270 -1.52 4.73 2.12
N THR A 271 -1.20 5.49 1.04
CA THR A 271 0.15 6.02 0.82
C THR A 271 0.52 7.11 1.85
N ALA A 272 -0.43 7.95 2.28
CA ALA A 272 -0.20 8.92 3.36
C ALA A 272 0.12 8.22 4.69
N CYS A 273 -0.64 7.18 5.02
CA CYS A 273 -0.40 6.36 6.22
C CYS A 273 0.95 5.64 6.16
N ALA A 274 1.34 5.12 4.99
CA ALA A 274 2.65 4.52 4.76
C ALA A 274 3.78 5.54 4.96
N LEU A 275 3.62 6.78 4.49
CA LEU A 275 4.61 7.84 4.69
C LEU A 275 4.76 8.22 6.18
N VAL A 276 3.67 8.24 6.95
CA VAL A 276 3.73 8.40 8.42
C VAL A 276 4.46 7.22 9.05
N GLY A 277 4.14 5.99 8.63
CA GLY A 277 4.83 4.77 9.08
C GLY A 277 6.32 4.77 8.75
N GLN A 278 6.73 5.23 7.57
CA GLN A 278 8.16 5.39 7.23
C GLN A 278 8.88 6.36 8.18
N ARG A 279 8.21 7.44 8.59
CA ARG A 279 8.80 8.40 9.54
C ARG A 279 9.02 7.79 10.92
N ALA A 280 8.13 6.90 11.36
CA ALA A 280 8.27 6.14 12.59
C ALA A 280 9.31 5.01 12.48
N ALA A 281 9.32 4.30 11.35
CA ALA A 281 10.19 3.14 11.12
C ALA A 281 10.67 3.11 9.66
N PHE A 282 11.87 3.59 9.40
CA PHE A 282 12.41 3.77 8.05
C PHE A 282 12.56 2.47 7.23
N ARG A 283 12.53 1.29 7.89
CA ARG A 283 12.59 -0.03 7.25
C ARG A 283 11.21 -0.57 6.84
N ALA A 284 10.13 0.03 7.33
CA ALA A 284 8.78 -0.45 7.07
C ALA A 284 8.41 -0.47 5.58
N PRO A 285 8.83 0.52 4.74
CA PRO A 285 8.55 0.50 3.31
C PRO A 285 9.07 -0.72 2.55
N ASP A 286 10.09 -1.41 3.06
CA ASP A 286 10.61 -2.63 2.43
C ASP A 286 9.57 -3.77 2.38
N TRP A 287 8.47 -3.66 3.15
CA TRP A 287 7.35 -4.60 3.21
C TRP A 287 6.15 -4.19 2.34
N TRP A 288 6.23 -3.06 1.63
CA TRP A 288 5.09 -2.49 0.91
C TRP A 288 5.35 -2.39 -0.58
N LEU A 289 4.31 -2.65 -1.37
CA LEU A 289 4.23 -2.36 -2.80
C LEU A 289 3.20 -1.25 -3.01
N ALA A 290 3.41 -0.38 -3.99
CA ALA A 290 2.35 0.51 -4.46
C ALA A 290 1.62 -0.19 -5.61
N GLY A 291 0.35 -0.51 -5.44
CA GLY A 291 -0.45 -1.20 -6.46
C GLY A 291 -0.63 -0.34 -7.70
N GLN A 292 -0.81 0.95 -7.51
CA GLN A 292 -0.99 1.90 -8.61
C GLN A 292 -0.54 3.31 -8.24
N VAL A 293 -0.37 4.17 -9.26
CA VAL A 293 -0.43 5.61 -9.11
C VAL A 293 -1.85 6.10 -9.46
N SER A 294 -2.48 6.82 -8.55
CA SER A 294 -3.76 7.48 -8.79
C SER A 294 -3.56 8.89 -9.35
N GLY A 295 -4.63 9.53 -9.82
CA GLY A 295 -4.59 10.92 -10.27
C GLY A 295 -4.45 11.97 -9.14
N GLU A 296 -4.25 11.54 -7.89
CA GLU A 296 -4.05 12.43 -6.73
C GLU A 296 -2.58 12.86 -6.64
N PRO A 297 -2.26 14.16 -6.81
CA PRO A 297 -0.87 14.64 -6.88
C PRO A 297 -0.08 14.41 -5.59
N ALA A 298 -0.75 14.35 -4.43
CA ALA A 298 -0.14 14.03 -3.16
C ALA A 298 0.48 12.62 -3.16
N GLN A 299 -0.18 11.62 -3.79
CA GLN A 299 0.33 10.26 -3.81
C GLN A 299 1.69 10.16 -4.50
N ALA A 300 1.84 10.77 -5.68
CA ALA A 300 3.11 10.76 -6.40
C ALA A 300 4.26 11.33 -5.55
N LYS A 301 4.00 12.41 -4.78
CA LYS A 301 4.98 12.99 -3.85
C LYS A 301 5.37 12.04 -2.73
N ALA A 302 4.42 11.30 -2.17
CA ALA A 302 4.69 10.35 -1.09
C ALA A 302 5.43 9.12 -1.61
N LEU A 303 5.07 8.58 -2.77
CA LEU A 303 5.76 7.45 -3.40
C LEU A 303 7.22 7.80 -3.74
N ASP A 304 7.45 8.97 -4.35
CA ASP A 304 8.80 9.50 -4.61
C ASP A 304 9.63 9.61 -3.32
N ARG A 305 9.01 10.15 -2.25
CA ARG A 305 9.67 10.28 -0.93
C ARG A 305 10.05 8.94 -0.30
N MET A 306 9.24 7.91 -0.51
CA MET A 306 9.48 6.55 -0.01
C MET A 306 10.34 5.70 -0.95
N ALA A 307 10.64 6.18 -2.16
CA ALA A 307 11.29 5.43 -3.23
C ALA A 307 10.54 4.12 -3.59
N ILE A 308 9.21 4.19 -3.66
CA ILE A 308 8.35 3.08 -4.06
C ILE A 308 7.77 3.38 -5.44
N ASP A 309 8.11 2.55 -6.43
CA ASP A 309 7.55 2.64 -7.76
C ASP A 309 6.20 1.91 -7.84
N PRO A 310 5.15 2.52 -8.40
CA PRO A 310 3.85 1.87 -8.55
C PRO A 310 3.91 0.75 -9.59
N LEU A 311 3.10 -0.30 -9.38
CA LEU A 311 2.99 -1.43 -10.31
C LEU A 311 2.15 -1.07 -11.54
N LEU A 312 1.11 -0.25 -11.37
CA LEU A 312 0.17 0.12 -12.42
C LEU A 312 0.02 1.65 -12.52
N ASP A 313 -0.22 2.10 -13.75
CA ASP A 313 -0.66 3.45 -14.09
C ASP A 313 -1.80 3.36 -15.11
N HIS A 314 -3.02 3.22 -14.61
CA HIS A 314 -4.23 3.07 -15.43
C HIS A 314 -5.25 4.20 -15.20
N GLY A 315 -4.86 5.25 -14.46
CA GLY A 315 -5.74 6.38 -14.17
C GLY A 315 -6.94 6.02 -13.30
N VAL A 316 -6.86 4.95 -12.50
CA VAL A 316 -7.93 4.57 -11.57
C VAL A 316 -7.89 5.49 -10.36
N VAL A 317 -8.97 6.24 -10.14
CA VAL A 317 -9.04 7.27 -9.08
C VAL A 317 -10.06 6.95 -7.99
N VAL A 318 -10.81 5.86 -8.12
CA VAL A 318 -11.90 5.55 -7.17
C VAL A 318 -11.39 5.26 -5.76
N GLY A 319 -10.14 4.77 -5.60
CA GLY A 319 -9.62 4.32 -4.31
C GLY A 319 -10.28 3.01 -3.87
N GLU A 320 -10.63 2.92 -2.59
CA GLU A 320 -11.37 1.81 -1.98
C GLU A 320 -10.65 0.44 -2.08
N GLY A 321 -9.31 0.44 -2.26
CA GLY A 321 -8.53 -0.78 -2.50
C GLY A 321 -8.58 -1.30 -3.94
N THR A 322 -9.28 -0.59 -4.84
CA THR A 322 -9.56 -1.05 -6.20
C THR A 322 -8.29 -1.17 -7.04
N GLY A 323 -7.42 -0.16 -7.02
CA GLY A 323 -6.20 -0.16 -7.81
C GLY A 323 -5.16 -1.15 -7.29
N ALA A 324 -5.04 -1.28 -5.97
CA ALA A 324 -4.19 -2.28 -5.34
C ALA A 324 -4.64 -3.71 -5.68
N LEU A 325 -5.95 -3.95 -5.70
CA LEU A 325 -6.50 -5.25 -6.06
C LEU A 325 -6.29 -5.59 -7.54
N LEU A 326 -6.26 -4.59 -8.44
CA LEU A 326 -5.88 -4.80 -9.84
C LEU A 326 -4.40 -5.21 -10.00
N ALA A 327 -3.52 -4.84 -9.08
CA ALA A 327 -2.11 -5.22 -9.09
C ALA A 327 -1.86 -6.65 -8.54
N LEU A 328 -2.78 -7.19 -7.74
CA LEU A 328 -2.63 -8.52 -7.14
C LEU A 328 -2.31 -9.64 -8.16
N PRO A 329 -2.99 -9.75 -9.32
CA PRO A 329 -2.66 -10.76 -10.32
C PRO A 329 -1.21 -10.68 -10.84
N LEU A 330 -0.60 -9.50 -10.89
CA LEU A 330 0.81 -9.34 -11.29
C LEU A 330 1.75 -9.92 -10.23
N VAL A 331 1.45 -9.68 -8.96
CA VAL A 331 2.22 -10.22 -7.83
C VAL A 331 2.09 -11.74 -7.78
N GLN A 332 0.88 -12.27 -8.00
CA GLN A 332 0.64 -13.71 -8.10
C GLN A 332 1.33 -14.33 -9.31
N ALA A 333 1.35 -13.66 -10.47
CA ALA A 333 2.07 -14.13 -11.66
C ALA A 333 3.59 -14.16 -11.42
N ALA A 334 4.16 -13.15 -10.77
CA ALA A 334 5.56 -13.12 -10.41
C ALA A 334 5.94 -14.30 -9.48
N ALA A 335 5.10 -14.57 -8.47
CA ALA A 335 5.29 -15.72 -7.58
C ALA A 335 5.24 -17.04 -8.34
N ALA A 336 4.25 -17.23 -9.24
CA ALA A 336 4.11 -18.44 -10.02
C ALA A 336 5.30 -18.66 -10.97
N LEU A 337 5.71 -17.62 -11.70
CA LEU A 337 6.86 -17.69 -12.61
C LEU A 337 8.17 -18.00 -11.85
N GLY A 338 8.39 -17.31 -10.72
CA GLY A 338 9.56 -17.55 -9.87
C GLY A 338 9.60 -18.97 -9.25
N ALA A 339 8.43 -19.56 -8.97
CA ALA A 339 8.33 -20.88 -8.39
C ALA A 339 8.41 -22.03 -9.41
N GLU A 340 7.74 -21.88 -10.56
CA GLU A 340 7.40 -22.99 -11.46
C GLU A 340 8.29 -23.07 -12.71
N LEU A 341 8.96 -21.98 -13.11
CA LEU A 341 9.86 -22.02 -14.25
C LEU A 341 11.04 -22.96 -13.94
N PRO A 342 11.35 -23.91 -14.86
CA PRO A 342 12.49 -24.80 -14.71
C PRO A 342 13.81 -24.04 -14.87
N GLU A 343 14.84 -24.54 -14.21
CA GLU A 343 16.21 -24.11 -14.51
C GLU A 343 16.69 -24.69 -15.84
N ARG A 344 17.55 -23.96 -16.54
CA ARG A 344 18.18 -24.46 -17.75
C ARG A 344 19.00 -25.70 -17.42
N PRO A 345 18.99 -26.73 -18.28
CA PRO A 345 19.91 -27.84 -18.09
C PRO A 345 21.35 -27.33 -18.12
N GLU A 346 22.18 -27.84 -17.23
CA GLU A 346 23.61 -27.57 -17.32
C GLU A 346 24.11 -27.92 -18.72
N PRO A 347 24.95 -27.07 -19.34
CA PRO A 347 25.53 -27.42 -20.62
C PRO A 347 26.25 -28.76 -20.46
N GLU A 348 25.90 -29.74 -21.28
CA GLU A 348 26.66 -30.97 -21.33
C GLU A 348 28.13 -30.61 -21.50
N PRO A 349 29.05 -31.22 -20.72
CA PRO A 349 30.47 -30.98 -20.91
C PRO A 349 30.76 -31.21 -22.41
N GLU A 350 31.31 -30.19 -23.10
CA GLU A 350 31.71 -30.34 -24.51
C GLU A 350 32.53 -31.61 -24.61
N SER A 351 32.04 -32.55 -25.39
CA SER A 351 32.82 -33.77 -25.64
C SER A 351 34.16 -33.33 -26.23
N GLU A 352 35.26 -33.92 -25.82
CA GLU A 352 36.59 -33.61 -26.39
C GLU A 352 36.56 -33.58 -27.92
N ALA A 353 35.69 -34.37 -28.55
CA ALA A 353 35.45 -34.36 -30.00
C ALA A 353 34.76 -33.07 -30.51
N ALA A 354 33.87 -32.45 -29.73
CA ALA A 354 33.23 -31.19 -30.10
C ALA A 354 34.18 -30.00 -29.93
N ALA A 355 35.02 -30.01 -28.89
CA ALA A 355 36.05 -29.01 -28.66
C ALA A 355 37.14 -29.09 -29.76
N GLU A 356 37.56 -30.29 -30.16
CA GLU A 356 38.48 -30.49 -31.30
C GLU A 356 37.86 -30.04 -32.62
N ALA A 357 36.57 -30.31 -32.87
CA ALA A 357 35.89 -29.87 -34.09
C ALA A 357 35.74 -28.33 -34.15
N ALA A 358 35.44 -27.67 -33.01
CA ALA A 358 35.39 -26.21 -32.93
C ALA A 358 36.77 -25.57 -33.16
N ALA A 359 37.83 -26.10 -32.55
CA ALA A 359 39.20 -25.64 -32.75
C ALA A 359 39.68 -25.88 -34.22
N ALA A 360 39.27 -26.97 -34.86
CA ALA A 360 39.56 -27.25 -36.26
C ALA A 360 38.84 -26.28 -37.21
N ALA A 361 37.59 -25.91 -36.91
CA ALA A 361 36.82 -24.94 -37.68
C ALA A 361 37.40 -23.50 -37.58
N GLU A 362 37.86 -23.11 -36.40
CA GLU A 362 38.49 -21.79 -36.15
C GLU A 362 39.84 -21.68 -36.88
N ASN A 363 40.63 -22.77 -36.92
CA ASN A 363 41.88 -22.81 -37.68
C ASN A 363 41.68 -22.87 -39.21
N ALA A 364 40.61 -23.47 -39.71
CA ALA A 364 40.28 -23.48 -41.13
C ALA A 364 39.77 -22.13 -41.66
N GLY A 365 39.18 -21.29 -40.82
CA GLY A 365 38.71 -19.94 -41.18
C GLY A 365 39.81 -18.88 -41.29
N ILE A 366 41.03 -19.18 -40.89
CA ILE A 366 42.18 -18.24 -40.94
C ILE A 366 43.03 -18.41 -42.22
N GLU A 367 42.85 -19.50 -42.97
CA GLU A 367 43.64 -19.74 -44.20
C GLU A 367 43.05 -19.14 -45.49
N ASP A 368 41.84 -18.55 -45.43
CA ASP A 368 41.17 -18.03 -46.66
C ASP A 368 41.20 -16.49 -46.79
N VAL A 369 42.09 -15.81 -46.07
CA VAL A 369 42.32 -14.35 -46.15
C VAL A 369 43.83 -14.03 -46.26
N THR A 370 44.49 -14.59 -47.25
CA THR A 370 45.82 -14.08 -47.71
C THR A 370 45.88 -14.04 -49.21
#